data_d20950b810efe8dfc622be8224a03f85
#
_entry.id   d20950b810efe8dfc622be8224a03f85
#
_cell.length_a   1.000
_cell.length_b   1.000
_cell.length_c   1.000
_cell.angle_alpha   90.00
_cell.angle_beta   90.00
_cell.angle_gamma   90.00
#
_symmetry.space_group_name_H-M   'P 1'
#
loop_
_entity.id
_entity.type
_entity.pdbx_description
1 polymer ?
#
loop_
_entity_poly.entity_id
_entity_poly.type
_entity_poly.pdbx_seq_one_letter_code
_entity_poly.pdbx_strand_id
1 'polypeptide(L)'
;MKTENDLILVDLDDRETGRGEKADVHRRGLLHRAFSLFLFSGDRLLIQRRAAGKYHSATLWANTCCSHPRAGEALPDAVIRRLALECGITGVPVREAGSFVYRASFADGMTEYEFDHVFIGEYDGPFSPDPEEVAEMRYVPLAELKQDMLDHPGRYAVWFFTALGIAETGRGKF
;
A
#
# COMPACT_ATOMS: atom_id res chain seq x y z
N MET A 1 -13.23 -6.01 -22.73
CA MET A 1 -13.41 -4.83 -21.83
C MET A 1 -12.38 -4.97 -20.73
N LYS A 2 -11.50 -3.96 -20.54
CA LYS A 2 -10.60 -3.94 -19.38
C LYS A 2 -11.45 -3.56 -18.17
N THR A 3 -11.75 -4.51 -17.32
CA THR A 3 -12.49 -4.22 -16.09
C THR A 3 -11.51 -3.55 -15.10
N GLU A 4 -11.92 -2.46 -14.51
CA GLU A 4 -11.14 -1.65 -13.57
C GLU A 4 -10.71 -2.44 -12.32
N ASN A 5 -11.27 -3.63 -12.14
CA ASN A 5 -11.11 -4.50 -10.99
C ASN A 5 -10.23 -5.74 -11.22
N ASP A 6 -9.64 -5.91 -12.43
CA ASP A 6 -8.80 -7.06 -12.71
C ASP A 6 -7.39 -6.85 -12.13
N LEU A 7 -6.99 -7.78 -11.27
CA LEU A 7 -5.65 -7.84 -10.69
C LEU A 7 -4.70 -8.63 -11.58
N ILE A 8 -3.43 -8.27 -11.57
CA ILE A 8 -2.37 -8.98 -12.28
C ILE A 8 -1.89 -10.13 -11.38
N LEU A 9 -2.15 -11.37 -11.79
CA LEU A 9 -1.61 -12.56 -11.13
C LEU A 9 -0.16 -12.75 -11.51
N VAL A 10 0.68 -13.09 -10.55
CA VAL A 10 2.12 -13.26 -10.74
C VAL A 10 2.64 -14.55 -10.11
N ASP A 11 3.84 -14.98 -10.52
CA ASP A 11 4.62 -15.97 -9.80
C ASP A 11 5.57 -15.33 -8.76
N LEU A 12 6.39 -16.15 -8.09
CA LEU A 12 7.35 -15.66 -7.08
C LEU A 12 8.52 -14.86 -7.65
N ASP A 13 8.68 -14.83 -8.97
CA ASP A 13 9.63 -13.99 -9.70
C ASP A 13 8.98 -12.72 -10.29
N ASP A 14 7.73 -12.41 -9.86
CA ASP A 14 6.91 -11.28 -10.34
C ASP A 14 6.58 -11.34 -11.85
N ARG A 15 6.60 -12.53 -12.46
CA ARG A 15 6.16 -12.68 -13.86
C ARG A 15 4.64 -12.80 -13.92
N GLU A 16 4.00 -12.05 -14.83
CA GLU A 16 2.55 -12.15 -15.03
C GLU A 16 2.18 -13.56 -15.50
N THR A 17 1.28 -14.22 -14.75
CA THR A 17 0.74 -15.55 -15.03
C THR A 17 -0.71 -15.54 -15.47
N GLY A 18 -1.39 -14.39 -15.31
CA GLY A 18 -2.79 -14.23 -15.67
C GLY A 18 -3.41 -13.00 -15.03
N ARG A 19 -4.73 -12.97 -15.02
CA ARG A 19 -5.54 -11.89 -14.45
C ARG A 19 -6.75 -12.48 -13.77
N GLY A 20 -7.27 -11.77 -12.78
CA GLY A 20 -8.48 -12.19 -12.08
C GLY A 20 -9.25 -11.03 -11.50
N GLU A 21 -10.57 -11.20 -11.37
CA GLU A 21 -11.43 -10.25 -10.70
C GLU A 21 -11.03 -10.16 -9.21
N LYS A 22 -10.97 -8.94 -8.69
CA LYS A 22 -10.40 -8.63 -7.36
C LYS A 22 -10.98 -9.48 -6.23
N ALA A 23 -12.31 -9.61 -6.16
CA ALA A 23 -12.94 -10.36 -5.07
C ALA A 23 -12.68 -11.88 -5.18
N ASP A 24 -12.61 -12.43 -6.40
CA ASP A 24 -12.28 -13.83 -6.63
C ASP A 24 -10.82 -14.14 -6.27
N VAL A 25 -9.89 -13.28 -6.67
CA VAL A 25 -8.46 -13.39 -6.36
C VAL A 25 -8.24 -13.45 -4.85
N HIS A 26 -8.85 -12.54 -4.08
CA HIS A 26 -8.74 -12.51 -2.63
C HIS A 26 -9.44 -13.69 -1.95
N ARG A 27 -10.60 -14.12 -2.45
CA ARG A 27 -11.29 -15.30 -1.91
C ARG A 27 -10.50 -16.58 -2.11
N ARG A 28 -9.84 -16.73 -3.26
CA ARG A 28 -9.01 -17.88 -3.59
C ARG A 28 -7.58 -17.78 -3.06
N GLY A 29 -7.17 -16.61 -2.59
CA GLY A 29 -5.83 -16.36 -2.09
C GLY A 29 -4.76 -16.55 -3.17
N LEU A 30 -4.99 -15.99 -4.37
CA LEU A 30 -4.04 -16.05 -5.49
C LEU A 30 -2.98 -14.95 -5.35
N LEU A 31 -1.73 -15.30 -5.67
CA LEU A 31 -0.62 -14.33 -5.66
C LEU A 31 -0.83 -13.29 -6.76
N HIS A 32 -0.85 -12.02 -6.37
CA HIS A 32 -1.08 -10.92 -7.30
C HIS A 32 -0.18 -9.73 -6.99
N ARG A 33 0.05 -8.88 -7.99
CA ARG A 33 0.91 -7.71 -7.89
C ARG A 33 0.24 -6.57 -7.17
N ALA A 34 0.97 -5.97 -6.21
CA ALA A 34 0.53 -4.82 -5.43
C ALA A 34 1.66 -3.82 -5.25
N PHE A 35 1.34 -2.66 -4.68
CA PHE A 35 2.33 -1.69 -4.25
C PHE A 35 1.93 -1.00 -2.95
N SER A 36 2.95 -0.62 -2.20
CA SER A 36 2.87 0.22 -1.00
C SER A 36 3.74 1.45 -1.15
N LEU A 37 3.15 2.64 -1.04
CA LEU A 37 3.86 3.92 -1.11
C LEU A 37 4.07 4.52 0.28
N PHE A 38 5.26 5.06 0.51
CA PHE A 38 5.67 5.77 1.71
C PHE A 38 6.14 7.17 1.36
N LEU A 39 5.43 8.21 1.80
CA LEU A 39 5.85 9.59 1.65
C LEU A 39 6.43 10.12 2.97
N PHE A 40 7.71 10.43 2.94
CA PHE A 40 8.44 10.97 4.08
C PHE A 40 8.50 12.50 4.04
N SER A 41 8.57 13.11 5.22
CA SER A 41 8.84 14.53 5.43
C SER A 41 9.87 14.65 6.56
N GLY A 42 11.17 14.70 6.22
CA GLY A 42 12.23 14.63 7.21
C GLY A 42 12.16 13.30 8.00
N ASP A 43 12.03 13.38 9.30
CA ASP A 43 11.91 12.24 10.21
C ASP A 43 10.45 11.74 10.40
N ARG A 44 9.50 12.30 9.64
CA ARG A 44 8.07 11.94 9.72
C ARG A 44 7.63 11.14 8.50
N LEU A 45 6.64 10.29 8.69
CA LEU A 45 5.95 9.56 7.65
C LEU A 45 4.49 10.02 7.56
N LEU A 46 3.98 10.23 6.35
CA LEU A 46 2.55 10.44 6.10
C LEU A 46 1.85 9.07 6.12
N ILE A 47 1.00 8.85 7.12
CA ILE A 47 0.22 7.62 7.27
C ILE A 47 -1.26 7.89 7.05
N GLN A 48 -2.01 6.85 6.68
CA GLN A 48 -3.46 6.89 6.54
C GLN A 48 -4.16 5.91 7.48
N ARG A 49 -5.35 6.28 7.94
CA ARG A 49 -6.30 5.35 8.54
C ARG A 49 -7.33 4.97 7.48
N ARG A 50 -7.43 3.67 7.19
CA ARG A 50 -8.31 3.15 6.15
C ARG A 50 -9.77 3.41 6.47
N ALA A 51 -10.58 3.75 5.46
CA ALA A 51 -12.02 3.99 5.63
C ALA A 51 -12.73 2.73 6.16
N ALA A 52 -13.84 2.93 6.88
CA ALA A 52 -14.63 1.84 7.45
C ALA A 52 -15.29 0.93 6.40
N GLY A 53 -15.50 1.44 5.18
CA GLY A 53 -16.05 0.68 4.05
C GLY A 53 -15.08 -0.27 3.35
N LYS A 54 -13.81 -0.32 3.76
CA LYS A 54 -12.84 -1.27 3.18
C LYS A 54 -13.19 -2.70 3.58
N TYR A 55 -13.12 -3.63 2.64
CA TYR A 55 -13.50 -5.02 2.84
C TYR A 55 -12.55 -5.81 3.75
N HIS A 56 -11.27 -5.39 3.91
CA HIS A 56 -10.35 -5.92 4.92
C HIS A 56 -9.54 -4.80 5.55
N SER A 57 -8.98 -5.05 6.73
CA SER A 57 -8.15 -4.07 7.47
C SER A 57 -8.82 -2.68 7.58
N ALA A 58 -10.16 -2.64 7.60
CA ALA A 58 -10.92 -1.42 7.78
C ALA A 58 -10.55 -0.75 9.11
N THR A 59 -10.47 0.56 9.11
CA THR A 59 -10.13 1.39 10.29
C THR A 59 -8.69 1.25 10.81
N LEU A 60 -7.86 0.39 10.23
CA LEU A 60 -6.45 0.26 10.62
C LEU A 60 -5.60 1.37 10.00
N TRP A 61 -4.51 1.69 10.70
CA TRP A 61 -3.46 2.54 10.17
C TRP A 61 -2.58 1.79 9.18
N ALA A 62 -2.17 2.46 8.14
CA ALA A 62 -1.29 1.94 7.09
C ALA A 62 -0.36 3.04 6.56
N ASN A 63 0.54 2.67 5.68
CA ASN A 63 1.40 3.57 4.92
C ASN A 63 0.59 4.58 4.10
N THR A 64 1.24 5.51 3.41
CA THR A 64 0.60 6.65 2.73
C THR A 64 -0.46 6.22 1.73
N CYS A 65 -0.17 5.23 0.88
CA CYS A 65 -1.10 4.69 -0.11
C CYS A 65 -0.70 3.25 -0.46
N CYS A 66 -1.67 2.36 -0.63
CA CYS A 66 -1.43 1.00 -1.11
C CYS A 66 -2.57 0.56 -2.03
N SER A 67 -2.23 -0.09 -3.14
CA SER A 67 -3.20 -0.55 -4.12
C SER A 67 -2.57 -1.51 -5.13
N HIS A 68 -3.23 -1.66 -6.27
CA HIS A 68 -2.84 -2.57 -7.33
C HIS A 68 -2.70 -1.82 -8.66
N PRO A 69 -1.71 -2.21 -9.52
CA PRO A 69 -1.66 -1.73 -10.89
C PRO A 69 -2.79 -2.36 -11.72
N ARG A 70 -3.28 -1.62 -12.70
CA ARG A 70 -4.18 -2.15 -13.72
C ARG A 70 -3.40 -2.99 -14.74
N ALA A 71 -4.08 -3.89 -15.41
CA ALA A 71 -3.47 -4.67 -16.48
C ALA A 71 -2.84 -3.80 -17.57
N GLY A 72 -1.53 -3.96 -17.79
CA GLY A 72 -0.74 -3.18 -18.73
C GLY A 72 -0.37 -1.76 -18.28
N GLU A 73 -0.62 -1.43 -17.01
CA GLU A 73 -0.19 -0.18 -16.38
C GLU A 73 1.21 -0.37 -15.77
N ALA A 74 2.11 0.59 -15.98
CA ALA A 74 3.38 0.59 -15.30
C ALA A 74 3.19 0.87 -13.79
N LEU A 75 3.97 0.20 -12.94
CA LEU A 75 3.86 0.36 -11.48
C LEU A 75 3.99 1.82 -11.02
N PRO A 76 4.97 2.64 -11.46
CA PRO A 76 5.06 4.03 -11.06
C PRO A 76 3.81 4.86 -11.44
N ASP A 77 3.21 4.58 -12.59
CA ASP A 77 1.99 5.27 -13.04
C ASP A 77 0.79 4.89 -12.16
N ALA A 78 0.70 3.61 -11.77
CA ALA A 78 -0.33 3.14 -10.84
C ALA A 78 -0.20 3.82 -9.46
N VAL A 79 1.03 3.94 -8.94
CA VAL A 79 1.32 4.63 -7.68
C VAL A 79 0.87 6.09 -7.73
N ILE A 80 1.27 6.83 -8.77
CA ILE A 80 0.92 8.26 -8.94
C ILE A 80 -0.59 8.41 -9.10
N ARG A 81 -1.23 7.57 -9.89
CA ARG A 81 -2.69 7.59 -10.09
C ARG A 81 -3.44 7.37 -8.78
N ARG A 82 -3.06 6.37 -8.00
CA ARG A 82 -3.75 6.05 -6.73
C ARG A 82 -3.48 7.11 -5.66
N LEU A 83 -2.27 7.63 -5.59
CA LEU A 83 -1.92 8.74 -4.70
C LEU A 83 -2.81 9.97 -4.96
N ALA A 84 -3.01 10.31 -6.23
CA ALA A 84 -3.90 11.42 -6.60
C ALA A 84 -5.36 11.13 -6.22
N LEU A 85 -5.86 9.92 -6.47
CA LEU A 85 -7.25 9.55 -6.19
C LEU A 85 -7.54 9.41 -4.70
N GLU A 86 -6.68 8.73 -3.95
CA GLU A 86 -6.93 8.46 -2.53
C GLU A 86 -6.55 9.62 -1.60
N CYS A 87 -5.46 10.33 -1.93
CA CYS A 87 -4.85 11.31 -1.02
C CYS A 87 -4.92 12.75 -1.54
N GLY A 88 -5.34 12.96 -2.79
CA GLY A 88 -5.36 14.29 -3.42
C GLY A 88 -3.95 14.88 -3.64
N ILE A 89 -2.91 14.04 -3.68
CA ILE A 89 -1.50 14.45 -3.83
C ILE A 89 -1.05 14.17 -5.26
N THR A 90 -0.42 15.16 -5.90
CA THR A 90 0.10 15.07 -7.27
C THR A 90 1.51 15.62 -7.38
N GLY A 91 2.23 15.26 -8.45
CA GLY A 91 3.53 15.84 -8.79
C GLY A 91 4.69 15.42 -7.87
N VAL A 92 4.53 14.33 -7.12
CA VAL A 92 5.58 13.81 -6.24
C VAL A 92 6.40 12.77 -7.00
N PRO A 93 7.73 12.97 -7.12
CA PRO A 93 8.61 11.92 -7.62
C PRO A 93 8.63 10.72 -6.67
N VAL A 94 8.45 9.53 -7.22
CA VAL A 94 8.49 8.28 -6.46
C VAL A 94 9.52 7.32 -7.07
N ARG A 95 10.13 6.48 -6.22
CA ARG A 95 11.03 5.43 -6.68
C ARG A 95 10.80 4.15 -5.90
N GLU A 96 11.08 3.02 -6.51
CA GLU A 96 11.01 1.73 -5.85
C GLU A 96 12.18 1.55 -4.87
N ALA A 97 11.88 1.09 -3.66
CA ALA A 97 12.83 0.82 -2.59
C ALA A 97 13.15 -0.68 -2.45
N GLY A 98 12.25 -1.53 -2.89
CA GLY A 98 12.35 -2.99 -2.85
C GLY A 98 10.97 -3.64 -2.95
N SER A 99 10.92 -4.94 -2.76
CA SER A 99 9.69 -5.71 -2.80
C SER A 99 9.71 -6.87 -1.81
N PHE A 100 8.55 -7.43 -1.49
CA PHE A 100 8.41 -8.62 -0.67
C PHE A 100 7.12 -9.35 -1.01
N VAL A 101 7.05 -10.61 -0.60
CA VAL A 101 5.81 -11.40 -0.72
C VAL A 101 5.26 -11.63 0.68
N TYR A 102 3.96 -11.41 0.85
CA TYR A 102 3.30 -11.75 2.10
C TYR A 102 1.95 -12.41 1.84
N ARG A 103 1.48 -13.16 2.84
CA ARG A 103 0.17 -13.79 2.83
C ARG A 103 -0.50 -13.60 4.18
N ALA A 104 -1.73 -13.08 4.17
CA ALA A 104 -2.54 -12.89 5.38
C ALA A 104 -3.98 -13.29 5.10
N SER A 105 -4.55 -14.13 5.96
CA SER A 105 -5.96 -14.54 5.89
C SER A 105 -6.76 -13.81 6.96
N PHE A 106 -7.97 -13.38 6.61
CA PHE A 106 -8.87 -12.63 7.47
C PHE A 106 -10.10 -13.44 7.87
N ALA A 107 -10.77 -13.01 8.94
CA ALA A 107 -11.93 -13.73 9.51
C ALA A 107 -13.12 -13.82 8.55
N ASP A 108 -13.22 -12.93 7.55
CA ASP A 108 -14.25 -12.91 6.50
C ASP A 108 -13.98 -13.93 5.36
N GLY A 109 -12.90 -14.70 5.45
CA GLY A 109 -12.51 -15.69 4.44
C GLY A 109 -11.70 -15.12 3.27
N MET A 110 -11.39 -13.84 3.30
CA MET A 110 -10.51 -13.21 2.30
C MET A 110 -9.05 -13.45 2.66
N THR A 111 -8.20 -13.50 1.65
CA THR A 111 -6.74 -13.67 1.80
C THR A 111 -6.02 -12.65 0.93
N GLU A 112 -5.17 -11.85 1.56
CA GLU A 112 -4.15 -11.08 0.88
C GLU A 112 -2.96 -12.00 0.61
N TYR A 113 -2.62 -12.16 -0.66
CA TYR A 113 -1.39 -12.85 -1.07
C TYR A 113 -0.77 -12.00 -2.17
N GLU A 114 0.17 -11.15 -1.78
CA GLU A 114 0.67 -10.08 -2.63
C GLU A 114 2.17 -10.19 -2.85
N PHE A 115 2.58 -9.91 -4.10
CA PHE A 115 3.91 -9.47 -4.44
C PHE A 115 3.89 -7.94 -4.37
N ASP A 116 4.30 -7.40 -3.22
CA ASP A 116 4.17 -5.98 -2.89
C ASP A 116 5.46 -5.22 -3.20
N HIS A 117 5.38 -4.25 -4.11
CA HIS A 117 6.46 -3.34 -4.47
C HIS A 117 6.40 -2.10 -3.58
N VAL A 118 7.46 -1.85 -2.83
CA VAL A 118 7.57 -0.73 -1.91
C VAL A 118 8.15 0.48 -2.64
N PHE A 119 7.37 1.56 -2.69
CA PHE A 119 7.78 2.85 -3.26
C PHE A 119 7.98 3.87 -2.16
N ILE A 120 8.91 4.80 -2.39
CA ILE A 120 9.18 5.91 -1.48
C ILE A 120 9.24 7.24 -2.24
N GLY A 121 8.91 8.32 -1.54
CA GLY A 121 9.06 9.71 -2.01
C GLY A 121 9.18 10.66 -0.84
N GLU A 122 9.61 11.88 -1.12
CA GLU A 122 9.66 12.99 -0.16
C GLU A 122 8.50 13.96 -0.44
N TYR A 123 7.74 14.29 0.59
CA TYR A 123 6.60 15.20 0.48
C TYR A 123 6.26 15.81 1.84
N ASP A 124 6.04 17.11 1.88
CA ASP A 124 5.65 17.85 3.09
C ASP A 124 4.43 18.78 2.86
N GLY A 125 3.80 18.62 1.69
CA GLY A 125 2.67 19.44 1.28
C GLY A 125 1.32 19.03 1.87
N PRO A 126 0.26 19.72 1.45
CA PRO A 126 -1.11 19.42 1.86
C PRO A 126 -1.65 18.16 1.20
N PHE A 127 -2.65 17.54 1.82
CA PHE A 127 -3.38 16.40 1.28
C PHE A 127 -4.89 16.63 1.43
N SER A 128 -5.65 15.99 0.55
CA SER A 128 -7.12 16.03 0.56
C SER A 128 -7.64 14.62 0.29
N PRO A 129 -7.72 13.77 1.33
CA PRO A 129 -8.09 12.38 1.16
C PRO A 129 -9.55 12.22 0.73
N ASP A 130 -9.79 11.22 -0.13
CA ASP A 130 -11.14 10.75 -0.45
C ASP A 130 -11.70 9.99 0.77
N PRO A 131 -12.81 10.45 1.38
CA PRO A 131 -13.37 9.84 2.57
C PRO A 131 -13.90 8.42 2.36
N GLU A 132 -14.18 8.01 1.11
CA GLU A 132 -14.56 6.63 0.79
C GLU A 132 -13.36 5.67 0.88
N GLU A 133 -12.15 6.17 0.70
CA GLU A 133 -10.91 5.40 0.74
C GLU A 133 -10.15 5.56 2.07
N VAL A 134 -10.09 6.78 2.59
CA VAL A 134 -9.24 7.18 3.70
C VAL A 134 -10.03 7.98 4.74
N ALA A 135 -10.12 7.45 5.96
CA ALA A 135 -10.82 8.13 7.07
C ALA A 135 -10.01 9.27 7.67
N GLU A 136 -8.68 9.17 7.69
CA GLU A 136 -7.79 10.14 8.31
C GLU A 136 -6.38 10.01 7.71
N MET A 137 -5.67 11.13 7.58
CA MET A 137 -4.23 11.17 7.26
C MET A 137 -3.51 12.08 8.23
N ARG A 138 -2.26 11.75 8.55
CA ARG A 138 -1.38 12.60 9.35
C ARG A 138 0.09 12.27 9.19
N TYR A 139 0.95 13.26 9.40
CA TYR A 139 2.39 13.05 9.57
C TYR A 139 2.71 12.62 11.00
N VAL A 140 3.48 11.54 11.14
CA VAL A 140 3.90 11.01 12.45
C VAL A 140 5.42 10.86 12.47
N PRO A 141 6.12 11.31 13.53
CA PRO A 141 7.54 11.02 13.71
C PRO A 141 7.80 9.51 13.68
N LEU A 142 8.81 9.08 12.91
CA LEU A 142 9.11 7.64 12.72
C LEU A 142 9.38 6.91 14.04
N ALA A 143 10.07 7.56 14.98
CA ALA A 143 10.35 6.97 16.28
C ALA A 143 9.07 6.69 17.09
N GLU A 144 8.13 7.64 17.10
CA GLU A 144 6.83 7.50 17.75
C GLU A 144 5.97 6.43 17.06
N LEU A 145 5.94 6.44 15.72
CA LEU A 145 5.22 5.46 14.94
C LEU A 145 5.69 4.03 15.23
N LYS A 146 7.01 3.81 15.20
CA LYS A 146 7.58 2.48 15.47
C LYS A 146 7.31 2.01 16.89
N GLN A 147 7.36 2.91 17.87
CA GLN A 147 7.02 2.56 19.24
C GLN A 147 5.54 2.20 19.38
N ASP A 148 4.62 3.00 18.81
CA ASP A 148 3.18 2.69 18.86
C ASP A 148 2.84 1.38 18.12
N MET A 149 3.52 1.09 16.99
CA MET A 149 3.37 -0.18 16.28
C MET A 149 3.78 -1.40 17.13
N LEU A 150 4.83 -1.26 17.97
CA LEU A 150 5.25 -2.31 18.90
C LEU A 150 4.27 -2.48 20.06
N ASP A 151 3.79 -1.36 20.62
CA ASP A 151 2.91 -1.37 21.79
C ASP A 151 1.47 -1.76 21.42
N HIS A 152 1.04 -1.43 20.20
CA HIS A 152 -0.33 -1.61 19.73
C HIS A 152 -0.40 -2.22 18.32
N PRO A 153 0.20 -3.40 18.06
CA PRO A 153 0.30 -3.96 16.69
C PRO A 153 -1.06 -4.15 16.00
N GLY A 154 -2.11 -4.41 16.76
CA GLY A 154 -3.48 -4.57 16.23
C GLY A 154 -4.12 -3.31 15.64
N ARG A 155 -3.50 -2.13 15.78
CA ARG A 155 -3.96 -0.89 15.17
C ARG A 155 -3.48 -0.70 13.73
N TYR A 156 -2.55 -1.56 13.28
CA TYR A 156 -1.84 -1.38 12.02
C TYR A 156 -2.10 -2.53 11.05
N ALA A 157 -2.14 -2.23 9.77
CA ALA A 157 -2.25 -3.23 8.72
C ALA A 157 -1.04 -4.16 8.71
N VAL A 158 -1.26 -5.45 8.45
CA VAL A 158 -0.23 -6.49 8.61
C VAL A 158 0.99 -6.27 7.71
N TRP A 159 0.81 -5.80 6.48
CA TRP A 159 1.90 -5.54 5.54
C TRP A 159 2.78 -4.35 5.94
N PHE A 160 2.23 -3.40 6.74
CA PHE A 160 2.90 -2.15 7.08
C PHE A 160 4.23 -2.38 7.81
N PHE A 161 4.32 -3.39 8.65
CA PHE A 161 5.52 -3.69 9.42
C PHE A 161 6.72 -4.02 8.52
N THR A 162 6.56 -4.97 7.60
CA THR A 162 7.63 -5.37 6.66
C THR A 162 7.92 -4.26 5.65
N ALA A 163 6.87 -3.66 5.08
CA ALA A 163 7.01 -2.61 4.07
C ALA A 163 7.73 -1.37 4.62
N LEU A 164 7.48 -0.97 5.88
CA LEU A 164 8.18 0.15 6.52
C LEU A 164 9.69 -0.12 6.64
N GLY A 165 10.09 -1.32 7.03
CA GLY A 165 11.51 -1.70 7.11
C GLY A 165 12.22 -1.61 5.75
N ILE A 166 11.55 -2.03 4.68
CA ILE A 166 12.07 -1.91 3.31
C ILE A 166 12.16 -0.44 2.88
N ALA A 167 11.13 0.35 3.17
CA ALA A 167 11.09 1.77 2.85
C ALA A 167 12.22 2.56 3.54
N GLU A 168 12.47 2.33 4.85
CA GLU A 168 13.56 2.96 5.59
C GLU A 168 14.93 2.54 5.03
N THR A 169 15.12 1.25 4.76
CA THR A 169 16.37 0.74 4.18
C THR A 169 16.63 1.33 2.79
N GLY A 170 15.60 1.42 1.97
CA GLY A 170 15.68 2.03 0.65
C GLY A 170 15.97 3.54 0.70
N ARG A 171 15.46 4.24 1.71
CA ARG A 171 15.71 5.67 1.91
C ARG A 171 17.17 5.97 2.26
N GLY A 172 17.81 5.11 3.03
CA GLY A 172 19.22 5.28 3.47
C GLY A 172 20.28 4.94 2.41
N LYS A 173 19.90 4.52 1.20
CA LYS A 173 20.83 4.14 0.11
C LYS A 173 21.17 5.30 -0.84
N PHE A 174 21.52 6.48 -0.31
CA PHE A 174 22.04 7.63 -1.06
C PHE A 174 23.46 7.97 -0.63
#